data_e2e4ab4b8593bb00fcb52913ca7e9f5f
#
_entry.id   e2e4ab4b8593bb00fcb52913ca7e9f5f
#
_cell.length_a   1.000
_cell.length_b   1.000
_cell.length_c   1.000
_cell.angle_alpha   90.00
_cell.angle_beta   90.00
_cell.angle_gamma   90.00
#
_symmetry.space_group_name_H-M   'P 1'
#
loop_
_entity.id
_entity.type
_entity.pdbx_description
1 polymer ?
#
loop_
_entity_poly.entity_id
_entity_poly.type
_entity_poly.pdbx_seq_one_letter_code
_entity_poly.pdbx_strand_id
1 'polypeptide(L)'
;MLSVPSSLTRRLVTDPASLIKSLKMTPHPEGGHFAETFRADDNSASLIFYLLKNDERSHWHRLTKNEILHFYDGDPMRVLLSPDGVSIQEKTLGRDAIDNEPYHLIIPKDTWFSMQSTGDWSLIGCTVSPAFSFDDFELAPKGWIPGQGHP
;
A
#
# COMPACT_ATOMS: atom_id res chain seq x y z
N MET A 1 -42.90 27.42 2.68
CA MET A 1 -41.84 26.84 1.86
C MET A 1 -40.53 26.90 2.66
N LEU A 2 -40.17 25.82 3.33
CA LEU A 2 -38.94 25.75 4.13
C LEU A 2 -37.79 25.44 3.17
N SER A 3 -36.88 26.40 2.97
CA SER A 3 -35.64 26.15 2.24
C SER A 3 -34.75 25.23 3.10
N VAL A 4 -34.52 24.02 2.61
CA VAL A 4 -33.51 23.13 3.18
C VAL A 4 -32.16 23.78 2.89
N PRO A 5 -31.32 24.09 3.90
CA PRO A 5 -29.96 24.49 3.61
C PRO A 5 -29.27 23.32 2.96
N SER A 6 -28.78 23.52 1.74
CA SER A 6 -27.83 22.59 1.15
C SER A 6 -26.60 22.58 2.05
N SER A 7 -26.50 21.59 2.93
CA SER A 7 -25.24 21.26 3.57
C SER A 7 -24.32 20.74 2.46
N LEU A 8 -23.62 21.67 1.81
CA LEU A 8 -22.39 21.36 1.10
C LEU A 8 -21.48 20.74 2.16
N THR A 9 -21.50 19.42 2.22
CA THR A 9 -20.51 18.67 2.97
C THR A 9 -19.18 19.06 2.35
N ARG A 10 -18.52 20.04 2.97
CA ARG A 10 -17.17 20.45 2.59
C ARG A 10 -16.32 19.19 2.72
N ARG A 11 -16.10 18.51 1.61
CA ARG A 11 -15.14 17.44 1.54
C ARG A 11 -13.81 18.08 1.95
N LEU A 12 -13.37 17.80 3.16
CA LEU A 12 -12.07 18.26 3.62
C LEU A 12 -11.07 17.77 2.58
N VAL A 13 -10.40 18.72 1.91
CA VAL A 13 -9.32 18.38 0.97
C VAL A 13 -8.20 17.83 1.84
N THR A 14 -8.09 16.51 1.86
CA THR A 14 -7.04 15.81 2.57
C THR A 14 -5.78 15.88 1.70
N ASP A 15 -4.68 16.30 2.26
CA ASP A 15 -3.39 16.32 1.59
C ASP A 15 -2.43 15.33 2.25
N PRO A 16 -1.45 14.80 1.51
CA PRO A 16 -0.56 13.77 2.03
C PRO A 16 0.32 14.27 3.18
N ALA A 17 0.75 15.53 3.17
CA ALA A 17 1.58 16.08 4.25
C ALA A 17 0.82 16.11 5.59
N SER A 18 -0.46 16.50 5.56
CA SER A 18 -1.33 16.49 6.73
C SER A 18 -1.58 15.07 7.26
N LEU A 19 -1.75 14.10 6.36
CA LEU A 19 -1.90 12.69 6.74
C LEU A 19 -0.64 12.14 7.40
N ILE A 20 0.52 12.37 6.81
CA ILE A 20 1.81 11.94 7.36
C ILE A 20 1.98 12.46 8.78
N LYS A 21 1.67 13.74 9.01
CA LYS A 21 1.74 14.35 10.33
C LYS A 21 0.72 13.77 11.31
N SER A 22 -0.55 13.69 10.91
CA SER A 22 -1.65 13.24 11.78
C SER A 22 -1.53 11.78 12.14
N LEU A 23 -1.09 10.94 11.22
CA LEU A 23 -0.90 9.50 11.43
C LEU A 23 0.50 9.15 11.95
N LYS A 24 1.34 10.16 12.20
CA LYS A 24 2.72 10.01 12.72
C LYS A 24 3.54 9.05 11.86
N MET A 25 3.42 9.19 10.54
CA MET A 25 4.12 8.32 9.60
C MET A 25 5.59 8.73 9.46
N THR A 26 6.43 7.73 9.23
CA THR A 26 7.87 7.90 9.01
C THR A 26 8.27 7.27 7.67
N PRO A 27 9.42 7.67 7.08
CA PRO A 27 9.89 7.04 5.85
C PRO A 27 10.07 5.53 5.98
N HIS A 28 9.66 4.79 4.94
CA HIS A 28 9.84 3.34 4.84
C HIS A 28 11.08 3.01 3.98
N PRO A 29 11.85 1.95 4.33
CA PRO A 29 13.03 1.54 3.53
C PRO A 29 12.72 1.23 2.06
N GLU A 30 11.53 0.72 1.75
CA GLU A 30 11.09 0.44 0.37
C GLU A 30 10.67 1.69 -0.42
N GLY A 31 10.51 2.82 0.23
CA GLY A 31 9.94 4.07 -0.28
C GLY A 31 8.62 4.39 0.39
N GLY A 32 8.19 5.66 0.27
CA GLY A 32 6.97 6.13 0.91
C GLY A 32 7.07 6.30 2.42
N HIS A 33 5.90 6.40 3.07
CA HIS A 33 5.78 6.60 4.51
C HIS A 33 4.85 5.55 5.13
N PHE A 34 5.11 5.19 6.38
CA PHE A 34 4.30 4.20 7.10
C PHE A 34 4.18 4.51 8.58
N ALA A 35 3.16 3.93 9.21
CA ALA A 35 2.99 3.91 10.65
C ALA A 35 2.37 2.59 11.08
N GLU A 36 3.02 1.85 11.98
CA GLU A 36 2.42 0.65 12.58
C GLU A 36 1.38 1.09 13.61
N THR A 37 0.14 0.63 13.43
CA THR A 37 -1.00 0.99 14.30
C THR A 37 -1.45 -0.16 15.19
N PHE A 38 -1.09 -1.38 14.83
CA PHE A 38 -1.44 -2.57 15.60
C PHE A 38 -0.39 -3.66 15.45
N ARG A 39 -0.12 -4.32 16.55
CA ARG A 39 0.64 -5.57 16.63
C ARG A 39 0.02 -6.43 17.71
N ALA A 40 -0.42 -7.63 17.37
CA ALA A 40 -0.95 -8.57 18.34
C ALA A 40 0.12 -9.02 19.34
N ASP A 41 -0.26 -9.18 20.61
CA ASP A 41 0.67 -9.57 21.69
C ASP A 41 1.32 -10.94 21.43
N ASP A 42 0.61 -11.83 20.75
CA ASP A 42 1.09 -13.16 20.35
C ASP A 42 1.79 -13.17 18.99
N ASN A 43 2.02 -12.00 18.39
CA ASN A 43 2.57 -11.84 17.03
C ASN A 43 1.75 -12.53 15.92
N SER A 44 0.45 -12.69 16.11
CA SER A 44 -0.42 -13.29 15.09
C SER A 44 -0.72 -12.37 13.92
N ALA A 45 -0.65 -11.04 14.11
CA ALA A 45 -0.87 -10.06 13.05
C ALA A 45 -0.24 -8.71 13.38
N SER A 46 0.05 -7.94 12.35
CA SER A 46 0.39 -6.51 12.42
C SER A 46 -0.35 -5.73 11.35
N LEU A 47 -0.57 -4.45 11.60
CA LEU A 47 -1.26 -3.53 10.69
C LEU A 47 -0.52 -2.20 10.62
N ILE A 48 -0.31 -1.72 9.41
CA ILE A 48 0.27 -0.40 9.15
C ILE A 48 -0.65 0.45 8.28
N PHE A 49 -0.54 1.77 8.41
CA PHE A 49 -0.81 2.69 7.31
C PHE A 49 0.41 2.80 6.39
N TYR A 50 0.16 2.90 5.09
CA TYR A 50 1.20 3.11 4.10
C TYR A 50 0.74 4.15 3.08
N LEU A 51 1.59 5.13 2.79
CA LEU A 51 1.27 6.25 1.91
C LEU A 51 2.37 6.45 0.87
N LEU A 52 1.95 6.56 -0.39
CA LEU A 52 2.80 6.95 -1.52
C LEU A 52 2.29 8.24 -2.15
N LYS A 53 3.18 9.20 -2.34
CA LYS A 53 2.94 10.37 -3.20
C LYS A 53 3.28 10.03 -4.65
N ASN A 54 2.90 10.90 -5.60
CA ASN A 54 3.05 10.64 -7.04
C ASN A 54 4.50 10.43 -7.51
N ASP A 55 5.47 11.03 -6.82
CA ASP A 55 6.91 10.93 -7.10
C ASP A 55 7.61 9.81 -6.31
N GLU A 56 6.86 9.10 -5.50
CA GLU A 56 7.34 8.00 -4.66
C GLU A 56 6.96 6.65 -5.25
N ARG A 57 7.74 5.66 -4.93
CA ARG A 57 7.51 4.26 -5.32
C ARG A 57 7.88 3.34 -4.19
N SER A 58 7.04 2.32 -3.94
CA SER A 58 7.44 1.15 -3.19
C SER A 58 8.28 0.27 -4.11
N HIS A 59 9.57 0.18 -3.86
CA HIS A 59 10.46 -0.63 -4.68
C HIS A 59 10.15 -2.13 -4.52
N TRP A 60 10.53 -2.93 -5.49
CA TRP A 60 10.35 -4.37 -5.48
C TRP A 60 10.85 -5.00 -4.19
N HIS A 61 9.95 -5.70 -3.53
CA HIS A 61 10.20 -6.39 -2.26
C HIS A 61 9.28 -7.60 -2.14
N ARG A 62 9.58 -8.48 -1.20
CA ARG A 62 8.72 -9.62 -0.86
C ARG A 62 8.82 -9.96 0.61
N LEU A 63 7.80 -10.64 1.10
CA LEU A 63 7.74 -11.20 2.44
C LEU A 63 7.65 -12.72 2.38
N THR A 64 8.15 -13.39 3.41
CA THR A 64 7.91 -14.82 3.61
C THR A 64 6.53 -15.12 4.22
N LYS A 65 5.68 -14.11 4.33
CA LYS A 65 4.33 -14.13 4.89
C LYS A 65 3.32 -13.54 3.93
N ASN A 66 2.05 -13.93 4.08
CA ASN A 66 0.97 -13.31 3.33
C ASN A 66 0.74 -11.88 3.81
N GLU A 67 0.44 -10.98 2.88
CA GLU A 67 0.10 -9.60 3.14
C GLU A 67 -1.24 -9.26 2.50
N ILE A 68 -2.05 -8.48 3.17
CA ILE A 68 -3.32 -7.98 2.63
C ILE A 68 -3.24 -6.47 2.54
N LEU A 69 -3.43 -5.94 1.33
CA LEU A 69 -3.50 -4.51 1.07
C LEU A 69 -4.96 -4.07 1.11
N HIS A 70 -5.24 -2.96 1.79
CA HIS A 70 -6.56 -2.36 1.92
C HIS A 70 -6.53 -0.93 1.38
N PHE A 71 -7.42 -0.59 0.46
CA PHE A 71 -7.51 0.79 -0.02
C PHE A 71 -8.26 1.65 1.01
N TYR A 72 -7.68 2.80 1.36
CA TYR A 72 -8.30 3.73 2.31
C TYR A 72 -8.70 5.05 1.69
N ASP A 73 -7.78 5.75 1.01
CA ASP A 73 -8.06 7.09 0.50
C ASP A 73 -7.08 7.52 -0.61
N GLY A 74 -7.40 8.63 -1.26
CA GLY A 74 -6.60 9.17 -2.34
C GLY A 74 -6.93 8.54 -3.69
N ASP A 75 -5.92 8.50 -4.56
CA ASP A 75 -6.03 7.87 -5.88
C ASP A 75 -5.78 6.36 -5.79
N PRO A 76 -6.32 5.56 -6.73
CA PRO A 76 -6.05 4.13 -6.76
C PRO A 76 -4.56 3.82 -6.77
N MET A 77 -4.20 2.72 -6.14
CA MET A 77 -2.82 2.24 -6.08
C MET A 77 -2.56 1.21 -7.17
N ARG A 78 -1.60 1.47 -8.03
CA ARG A 78 -1.10 0.51 -9.00
C ARG A 78 -0.19 -0.49 -8.28
N VAL A 79 -0.47 -1.77 -8.41
CA VAL A 79 0.30 -2.84 -7.78
C VAL A 79 0.83 -3.77 -8.86
N LEU A 80 2.14 -3.91 -8.94
CA LEU A 80 2.82 -4.85 -9.81
C LEU A 80 3.24 -6.06 -9.00
N LEU A 81 2.91 -7.27 -9.48
CA LEU A 81 3.21 -8.53 -8.81
C LEU A 81 4.03 -9.43 -9.73
N SER A 82 4.96 -10.15 -9.15
CA SER A 82 5.77 -11.15 -9.84
C SER A 82 6.01 -12.36 -8.94
N PRO A 83 5.11 -13.36 -8.99
CA PRO A 83 5.28 -14.57 -8.18
C PRO A 83 6.51 -15.39 -8.53
N ASP A 84 6.92 -15.36 -9.79
CA ASP A 84 8.05 -16.13 -10.32
C ASP A 84 9.36 -15.31 -10.43
N GLY A 85 9.32 -14.00 -10.15
CA GLY A 85 10.47 -13.12 -10.34
C GLY A 85 10.83 -12.84 -11.80
N VAL A 86 9.98 -13.23 -12.75
CA VAL A 86 10.20 -13.10 -14.20
C VAL A 86 9.08 -12.34 -14.87
N SER A 87 7.84 -12.81 -14.73
CA SER A 87 6.64 -12.22 -15.34
C SER A 87 6.01 -11.22 -14.40
N ILE A 88 5.45 -10.12 -14.93
CA ILE A 88 4.79 -9.09 -14.17
C ILE A 88 3.29 -9.10 -14.46
N GLN A 89 2.50 -9.14 -13.39
CA GLN A 89 1.06 -8.93 -13.41
C GLN A 89 0.76 -7.55 -12.84
N GLU A 90 -0.18 -6.83 -13.43
CA GLU A 90 -0.62 -5.53 -12.92
C GLU A 90 -2.03 -5.63 -12.36
N LYS A 91 -2.22 -5.04 -11.18
CA LYS A 91 -3.53 -4.89 -10.53
C LYS A 91 -3.66 -3.47 -10.00
N THR A 92 -4.89 -3.02 -9.85
CA THR A 92 -5.21 -1.72 -9.28
C THR A 92 -6.03 -1.92 -8.02
N LEU A 93 -5.55 -1.39 -6.90
CA LEU A 93 -6.26 -1.38 -5.63
C LEU A 93 -6.97 -0.04 -5.48
N GLY A 94 -8.28 -0.03 -5.29
CA GLY A 94 -9.05 1.20 -5.27
C GLY A 94 -10.45 1.02 -4.70
N ARG A 95 -11.40 1.81 -5.18
CA ARG A 95 -12.77 1.83 -4.67
C ARG A 95 -13.83 1.56 -5.73
N ASP A 96 -13.44 0.96 -6.84
CA ASP A 96 -14.36 0.61 -7.92
C ASP A 96 -14.27 -0.88 -8.25
N ALA A 97 -14.86 -1.69 -7.38
CA ALA A 97 -14.85 -3.15 -7.52
C ALA A 97 -15.57 -3.63 -8.80
N ILE A 98 -16.45 -2.81 -9.39
CA ILE A 98 -17.15 -3.12 -10.64
C ILE A 98 -16.20 -3.01 -11.83
N ASP A 99 -15.29 -2.02 -11.82
CA ASP A 99 -14.31 -1.78 -12.88
C ASP A 99 -12.91 -2.32 -12.53
N ASN A 100 -12.83 -3.45 -11.83
CA ASN A 100 -11.57 -4.13 -11.47
C ASN A 100 -10.63 -3.33 -10.56
N GLU A 101 -11.16 -2.47 -9.72
CA GLU A 101 -10.44 -1.80 -8.64
C GLU A 101 -10.92 -2.34 -7.28
N PRO A 102 -10.50 -3.54 -6.85
CA PRO A 102 -10.94 -4.11 -5.58
C PRO A 102 -10.50 -3.24 -4.39
N TYR A 103 -11.27 -3.32 -3.31
CA TYR A 103 -10.97 -2.60 -2.05
C TYR A 103 -9.82 -3.22 -1.27
N HIS A 104 -9.55 -4.50 -1.47
CA HIS A 104 -8.40 -5.19 -0.90
C HIS A 104 -7.74 -6.11 -1.91
N LEU A 105 -6.48 -6.42 -1.67
CA LEU A 105 -5.67 -7.28 -2.52
C LEU A 105 -4.80 -8.17 -1.65
N ILE A 106 -4.77 -9.46 -1.95
CA ILE A 106 -3.90 -10.41 -1.25
C ILE A 106 -2.60 -10.55 -2.02
N ILE A 107 -1.49 -10.32 -1.32
CA ILE A 107 -0.14 -10.59 -1.81
C ILE A 107 0.32 -11.91 -1.16
N PRO A 108 0.36 -13.01 -1.91
CA PRO A 108 0.84 -14.27 -1.35
C PRO A 108 2.30 -14.17 -0.90
N LYS A 109 2.66 -14.96 0.10
CA LYS A 109 4.07 -15.08 0.53
C LYS A 109 4.99 -15.34 -0.67
N ASP A 110 6.22 -14.86 -0.57
CA ASP A 110 7.28 -15.05 -1.57
C ASP A 110 6.99 -14.40 -2.94
N THR A 111 5.97 -13.54 -3.03
CA THR A 111 5.65 -12.80 -4.25
C THR A 111 6.35 -11.45 -4.25
N TRP A 112 7.16 -11.19 -5.26
CA TRP A 112 7.71 -9.84 -5.49
C TRP A 112 6.60 -8.90 -5.86
N PHE A 113 6.58 -7.71 -5.27
CA PHE A 113 5.64 -6.68 -5.65
C PHE A 113 6.21 -5.27 -5.47
N SER A 114 5.65 -4.35 -6.22
CA SER A 114 6.01 -2.94 -6.25
C SER A 114 4.74 -2.13 -6.39
N MET A 115 4.70 -0.93 -5.82
CA MET A 115 3.50 -0.09 -5.82
C MET A 115 3.81 1.34 -6.22
N GLN A 116 2.82 1.99 -6.83
CA GLN A 116 2.85 3.39 -7.21
C GLN A 116 1.44 3.96 -7.19
N SER A 117 1.27 5.19 -6.71
CA SER A 117 -0.01 5.89 -6.86
C SER A 117 -0.31 6.16 -8.34
N THR A 118 -1.56 6.01 -8.75
CA THR A 118 -2.01 6.37 -10.10
C THR A 118 -2.25 7.87 -10.26
N GLY A 119 -2.20 8.64 -9.19
CA GLY A 119 -2.43 10.08 -9.18
C GLY A 119 -1.51 10.80 -8.19
N ASP A 120 -2.06 11.75 -7.44
CA ASP A 120 -1.28 12.60 -6.56
C ASP A 120 -0.75 11.86 -5.33
N TRP A 121 -1.55 11.00 -4.74
CA TRP A 121 -1.19 10.18 -3.58
C TRP A 121 -2.20 9.06 -3.35
N SER A 122 -1.77 8.02 -2.67
CA SER A 122 -2.62 6.89 -2.25
C SER A 122 -2.30 6.52 -0.81
N LEU A 123 -3.34 6.30 0.00
CA LEU A 123 -3.25 5.76 1.35
C LEU A 123 -3.87 4.38 1.39
N ILE A 124 -3.10 3.42 1.87
CA ILE A 124 -3.53 2.03 2.03
C ILE A 124 -3.25 1.54 3.44
N GLY A 125 -3.86 0.44 3.83
CA GLY A 125 -3.47 -0.36 4.97
C GLY A 125 -2.80 -1.64 4.52
N CYS A 126 -1.87 -2.14 5.32
CA CYS A 126 -1.22 -3.42 5.07
C CYS A 126 -1.32 -4.28 6.31
N THR A 127 -1.98 -5.43 6.18
CA THR A 127 -2.07 -6.46 7.23
C THR A 127 -1.10 -7.59 6.90
N VAL A 128 -0.25 -7.95 7.84
CA VAL A 128 0.65 -9.10 7.73
C VAL A 128 0.32 -10.11 8.83
N SER A 129 0.16 -11.37 8.47
CA SER A 129 -0.15 -12.44 9.43
C SER A 129 0.64 -13.71 9.07
N PRO A 130 1.45 -14.23 9.99
CA PRO A 130 1.89 -13.65 11.29
C PRO A 130 2.47 -12.24 11.17
N ALA A 131 2.63 -11.53 12.30
CA ALA A 131 3.06 -10.13 12.31
C ALA A 131 4.36 -9.88 11.53
N PHE A 132 4.46 -8.70 10.92
CA PHE A 132 5.62 -8.28 10.14
C PHE A 132 6.91 -8.33 10.96
N SER A 133 7.98 -8.81 10.34
CA SER A 133 9.36 -8.71 10.82
C SER A 133 10.28 -8.37 9.65
N PHE A 134 11.26 -7.51 9.87
CA PHE A 134 12.29 -7.24 8.86
C PHE A 134 13.14 -8.47 8.52
N ASP A 135 13.17 -9.48 9.38
CA ASP A 135 13.82 -10.78 9.09
C ASP A 135 13.12 -11.54 7.95
N ASP A 136 11.82 -11.29 7.75
CA ASP A 136 11.02 -11.89 6.68
C ASP A 136 10.94 -11.01 5.42
N PHE A 137 11.53 -9.83 5.47
CA PHE A 137 11.47 -8.81 4.43
C PHE A 137 12.73 -8.84 3.56
N GLU A 138 12.55 -8.94 2.25
CA GLU A 138 13.61 -8.86 1.27
C GLU A 138 13.34 -7.69 0.33
N LEU A 139 14.24 -6.71 0.33
CA LEU A 139 14.23 -5.58 -0.58
C LEU A 139 15.17 -5.88 -1.74
N ALA A 140 14.67 -5.80 -2.97
CA ALA A 140 15.51 -5.98 -4.15
C ALA A 140 16.56 -4.86 -4.27
N PRO A 141 17.72 -5.16 -4.87
CA PRO A 141 18.71 -4.13 -5.14
C PRO A 141 18.15 -2.98 -5.98
N LYS A 142 18.68 -1.79 -5.79
CA LYS A 142 18.28 -0.62 -6.57
C LYS A 142 18.37 -0.91 -8.06
N GLY A 143 17.29 -0.60 -8.79
CA GLY A 143 17.20 -0.80 -10.24
C GLY A 143 16.82 -2.21 -10.68
N TRP A 144 16.74 -3.18 -9.79
CA TRP A 144 16.27 -4.51 -10.14
C TRP A 144 14.79 -4.50 -10.53
N ILE A 145 14.47 -5.27 -11.57
CA ILE A 145 13.09 -5.58 -11.98
C ILE A 145 12.96 -7.07 -12.28
N PRO A 146 11.76 -7.66 -12.17
CA PRO A 146 11.54 -9.05 -12.56
C PRO A 146 12.01 -9.32 -13.99
N GLY A 147 12.61 -10.51 -14.21
CA GLY A 147 13.19 -10.91 -15.48
C GLY A 147 14.69 -10.68 -15.60
N GLN A 148 15.33 -10.03 -14.64
CA GLN A 148 16.78 -9.78 -14.61
C GLN A 148 17.57 -10.84 -13.82
N GLY A 149 16.99 -12.02 -13.61
CA GLY A 149 17.59 -13.04 -12.77
C GLY A 149 17.27 -12.84 -11.29
N HIS A 150 17.86 -13.67 -10.43
CA HIS A 150 17.68 -13.56 -8.99
C HIS A 150 18.40 -12.31 -8.47
N PRO A 151 17.73 -11.48 -7.67
CA PRO A 151 18.38 -10.29 -7.08
C PRO A 151 19.42 -10.63 -6.04
#